data_4c6be74c7d077b220a02118afd008f13
#
_entry.id   4c6be74c7d077b220a02118afd008f13
#
_cell.length_a   1.000
_cell.length_b   1.000
_cell.length_c   1.000
_cell.angle_alpha   90.00
_cell.angle_beta   90.00
_cell.angle_gamma   90.00
#
_symmetry.space_group_name_H-M   'P 1'
#
loop_
_entity.id
_entity.type
_entity.pdbx_description
1 polymer ?
#
loop_
_entity_poly.entity_id
_entity_poly.type
_entity_poly.pdbx_seq_one_letter_code
_entity_poly.pdbx_strand_id
1 'polypeptide(L)'
;MEKYEGAEAFVEVLKANGVECIFFNPGSDTIPIQVAILKYRASGKRAPKLILCLDESVAMAAAHGHYMVSGQPQVVMVHDELGTLQVGGAMQNAQWGRVPVILWAGEMPPYQRVNWLKEPFDQGSIMRNCVKWDHKLGSNENIHDVLQQAFRTAFTEPCGPVYLSYPWEILTEKVDKVTIPPSAPVAIASTAPADDESLNKATEMLIEAKNPLIVAGYSSRYPESVASLVELAQTLCAPVLSGLTRMNFPTTHPLSAGIEQIGGSRKANPYIADADVLLVIDYDTPYVPAEGFPRPEAKIIHIDIDPLTQGRPLWHRGADIFIEANSREAIPALNKIICQRLTPERWAKFRERFSQLESKHQKERNEWHALGANSSNQKPISPDWLCHCINKVVDEDTIIVNHTLSQSASVTEQIERTKPG
;
A
#
# COMPACT_ATOMS: atom_id res chain seq x y z
N MET A 1 6.42 24.30 35.06
CA MET A 1 6.77 23.18 34.17
C MET A 1 7.93 23.61 33.26
N GLU A 2 8.82 22.71 32.91
CA GLU A 2 9.91 23.00 31.94
C GLU A 2 9.29 23.28 30.58
N LYS A 3 9.77 24.32 29.91
CA LYS A 3 9.27 24.73 28.59
C LYS A 3 10.30 24.44 27.49
N TYR A 4 9.85 24.07 26.32
CA TYR A 4 10.67 23.89 25.14
C TYR A 4 9.97 24.49 23.90
N GLU A 5 10.66 24.58 22.78
CA GLU A 5 10.08 25.15 21.57
C GLU A 5 9.13 24.14 20.90
N GLY A 6 8.12 24.62 20.18
CA GLY A 6 7.20 23.78 19.44
C GLY A 6 7.91 22.80 18.49
N ALA A 7 9.02 23.21 17.87
CA ALA A 7 9.86 22.35 17.06
C ALA A 7 10.50 21.19 17.86
N GLU A 8 10.83 21.41 19.14
CA GLU A 8 11.34 20.36 20.01
C GLU A 8 10.23 19.37 20.39
N ALA A 9 8.99 19.87 20.60
CA ALA A 9 7.81 19.02 20.78
C ALA A 9 7.58 18.12 19.59
N PHE A 10 7.66 18.66 18.37
CA PHE A 10 7.57 17.89 17.13
C PHE A 10 8.59 16.75 17.09
N VAL A 11 9.87 17.04 17.36
CA VAL A 11 10.94 16.03 17.36
C VAL A 11 10.68 14.92 18.40
N GLU A 12 10.20 15.28 19.59
CA GLU A 12 9.89 14.27 20.64
C GLU A 12 8.76 13.35 20.23
N VAL A 13 7.70 13.86 19.60
CA VAL A 13 6.59 13.02 19.10
C VAL A 13 7.05 12.08 18.01
N LEU A 14 7.88 12.55 17.07
CA LEU A 14 8.42 11.70 16.01
C LEU A 14 9.25 10.54 16.58
N LYS A 15 10.10 10.83 17.55
CA LYS A 15 10.92 9.82 18.24
C LYS A 15 10.05 8.79 18.97
N ALA A 16 9.02 9.24 19.69
CA ALA A 16 8.12 8.36 20.41
C ALA A 16 7.36 7.40 19.47
N ASN A 17 7.09 7.83 18.24
CA ASN A 17 6.43 7.02 17.22
C ASN A 17 7.39 6.23 16.32
N GLY A 18 8.69 6.20 16.65
CA GLY A 18 9.65 5.37 15.93
C GLY A 18 10.10 5.95 14.58
N VAL A 19 9.87 7.23 14.31
CA VAL A 19 10.34 7.87 13.08
C VAL A 19 11.86 7.99 13.11
N GLU A 20 12.53 7.30 12.20
CA GLU A 20 13.99 7.32 12.10
C GLU A 20 14.50 8.35 11.09
N CYS A 21 13.72 8.64 10.07
CA CYS A 21 14.07 9.56 8.99
C CYS A 21 12.94 10.54 8.71
N ILE A 22 13.31 11.75 8.29
CA ILE A 22 12.43 12.73 7.67
C ILE A 22 12.97 12.95 6.27
N PHE A 23 12.18 12.66 5.26
CA PHE A 23 12.48 12.98 3.87
C PHE A 23 12.02 14.40 3.61
N PHE A 24 12.89 15.27 3.09
CA PHE A 24 12.51 16.67 3.00
C PHE A 24 13.13 17.43 1.84
N ASN A 25 12.39 18.38 1.34
CA ASN A 25 12.87 19.50 0.52
C ASN A 25 12.70 20.77 1.35
N PRO A 26 13.80 21.43 1.79
CA PRO A 26 13.75 22.49 2.79
C PRO A 26 13.30 23.84 2.24
N GLY A 27 12.54 24.56 3.06
CA GLY A 27 12.31 25.97 2.96
C GLY A 27 12.69 26.69 4.27
N SER A 28 12.54 28.00 4.31
CA SER A 28 12.79 28.79 5.53
C SER A 28 11.87 28.43 6.69
N ASP A 29 10.68 27.96 6.41
CA ASP A 29 9.67 27.47 7.35
C ASP A 29 10.09 26.20 8.09
N THR A 30 10.97 25.38 7.50
CA THR A 30 11.47 24.14 8.10
C THR A 30 12.67 24.34 9.02
N ILE A 31 13.28 25.55 9.07
CA ILE A 31 14.49 25.84 9.85
C ILE A 31 14.32 25.51 11.36
N PRO A 32 13.21 25.85 12.04
CA PRO A 32 13.07 25.55 13.47
C PRO A 32 13.21 24.06 13.77
N ILE A 33 12.63 23.20 12.94
CA ILE A 33 12.72 21.73 13.09
C ILE A 33 14.16 21.25 12.86
N GLN A 34 14.83 21.76 11.84
CA GLN A 34 16.23 21.43 11.56
C GLN A 34 17.13 21.81 12.75
N VAL A 35 16.91 23.03 13.31
CA VAL A 35 17.66 23.51 14.50
C VAL A 35 17.37 22.62 15.71
N ALA A 36 16.11 22.24 15.96
CA ALA A 36 15.74 21.33 17.05
C ALA A 36 16.47 19.99 16.93
N ILE A 37 16.45 19.38 15.74
CA ILE A 37 17.18 18.12 15.45
C ILE A 37 18.68 18.26 15.72
N LEU A 38 19.30 19.36 15.30
CA LEU A 38 20.71 19.64 15.53
C LEU A 38 21.01 19.80 17.03
N LYS A 39 20.19 20.54 17.79
CA LYS A 39 20.28 20.67 19.26
C LYS A 39 20.26 19.31 19.96
N TYR A 40 19.33 18.41 19.55
CA TYR A 40 19.23 17.06 20.08
C TYR A 40 20.51 16.27 19.84
N ARG A 41 21.00 16.26 18.61
CA ARG A 41 22.23 15.54 18.26
C ARG A 41 23.46 16.10 18.98
N ALA A 42 23.59 17.42 19.08
CA ALA A 42 24.67 18.07 19.80
C ALA A 42 24.69 17.73 21.30
N SER A 43 23.50 17.45 21.87
CA SER A 43 23.35 16.99 23.27
C SER A 43 23.45 15.48 23.45
N GLY A 44 23.84 14.73 22.42
CA GLY A 44 23.95 13.26 22.44
C GLY A 44 22.60 12.52 22.46
N LYS A 45 21.49 13.22 22.23
CA LYS A 45 20.15 12.61 22.16
C LYS A 45 19.84 12.10 20.75
N ARG A 46 19.04 11.02 20.67
CA ARG A 46 18.52 10.53 19.38
C ARG A 46 17.57 11.57 18.79
N ALA A 47 17.65 11.75 17.50
CA ALA A 47 16.70 12.51 16.70
C ALA A 47 16.63 11.89 15.30
N PRO A 48 15.51 12.05 14.56
CA PRO A 48 15.39 11.58 13.19
C PRO A 48 16.53 12.07 12.30
N LYS A 49 16.90 11.28 11.31
CA LYS A 49 17.83 11.71 10.25
C LYS A 49 17.08 12.57 9.25
N LEU A 50 17.70 13.67 8.83
CA LEU A 50 17.21 14.47 7.72
C LEU A 50 17.78 13.92 6.42
N ILE A 51 16.90 13.48 5.54
CA ILE A 51 17.24 12.98 4.19
C ILE A 51 16.86 14.06 3.19
N LEU A 52 17.84 14.78 2.70
CA LEU A 52 17.63 15.84 1.71
C LEU A 52 17.23 15.22 0.37
N CYS A 53 16.09 15.66 -0.14
CA CYS A 53 15.58 15.33 -1.48
C CYS A 53 15.58 16.60 -2.32
N LEU A 54 15.94 16.47 -3.59
CA LEU A 54 16.01 17.64 -4.50
C LEU A 54 14.67 18.02 -5.11
N ASP A 55 13.64 17.22 -4.83
CA ASP A 55 12.29 17.39 -5.32
C ASP A 55 11.31 16.77 -4.30
N GLU A 56 10.15 17.39 -4.11
CA GLU A 56 9.16 16.98 -3.12
C GLU A 56 8.50 15.65 -3.47
N SER A 57 8.28 15.39 -4.76
CA SER A 57 7.74 14.11 -5.21
C SER A 57 8.73 12.98 -4.97
N VAL A 58 10.05 13.24 -5.07
CA VAL A 58 11.09 12.29 -4.69
C VAL A 58 11.09 12.04 -3.19
N ALA A 59 10.94 13.07 -2.36
CA ALA A 59 10.83 12.92 -0.91
C ALA A 59 9.65 12.03 -0.52
N MET A 60 8.49 12.27 -1.14
CA MET A 60 7.28 11.49 -0.88
C MET A 60 7.40 10.04 -1.38
N ALA A 61 7.96 9.84 -2.57
CA ALA A 61 8.19 8.51 -3.13
C ALA A 61 9.20 7.71 -2.29
N ALA A 62 10.25 8.36 -1.77
CA ALA A 62 11.22 7.73 -0.88
C ALA A 62 10.57 7.31 0.46
N ALA A 63 9.73 8.17 1.06
CA ALA A 63 8.97 7.84 2.26
C ALA A 63 8.00 6.66 2.02
N HIS A 64 7.31 6.67 0.89
CA HIS A 64 6.42 5.59 0.46
C HIS A 64 7.19 4.25 0.37
N GLY A 65 8.28 4.22 -0.40
CA GLY A 65 9.09 3.01 -0.57
C GLY A 65 9.71 2.54 0.74
N HIS A 66 10.20 3.46 1.58
CA HIS A 66 10.72 3.12 2.90
C HIS A 66 9.68 2.41 3.77
N TYR A 67 8.44 2.93 3.81
CA TYR A 67 7.37 2.26 4.54
C TYR A 67 7.05 0.88 3.97
N MET A 68 6.99 0.75 2.64
CA MET A 68 6.68 -0.55 2.01
C MET A 68 7.66 -1.65 2.44
N VAL A 69 8.93 -1.30 2.64
CA VAL A 69 9.98 -2.26 3.02
C VAL A 69 10.09 -2.46 4.52
N SER A 70 10.00 -1.35 5.30
CA SER A 70 10.30 -1.40 6.74
C SER A 70 9.07 -1.52 7.63
N GLY A 71 7.88 -1.15 7.14
CA GLY A 71 6.66 -0.98 7.95
C GLY A 71 6.74 0.18 8.96
N GLN A 72 7.83 0.98 8.93
CA GLN A 72 8.06 2.03 9.92
C GLN A 72 7.38 3.34 9.55
N PRO A 73 6.91 4.13 10.52
CA PRO A 73 6.31 5.43 10.28
C PRO A 73 7.23 6.36 9.51
N GLN A 74 6.68 7.09 8.53
CA GLN A 74 7.42 8.04 7.72
C GLN A 74 6.82 9.45 7.80
N VAL A 75 7.70 10.44 7.75
CA VAL A 75 7.35 11.85 7.69
C VAL A 75 8.06 12.49 6.50
N VAL A 76 7.31 13.25 5.73
CA VAL A 76 7.81 14.11 4.66
C VAL A 76 7.63 15.55 5.07
N MET A 77 8.63 16.38 4.83
CA MET A 77 8.61 17.79 5.16
C MET A 77 8.91 18.61 3.92
N VAL A 78 7.99 19.50 3.55
CA VAL A 78 8.09 20.34 2.34
C VAL A 78 7.85 21.81 2.66
N HIS A 79 8.28 22.67 1.75
CA HIS A 79 8.11 24.12 1.86
C HIS A 79 6.72 24.55 1.38
N ASP A 80 5.97 25.20 2.22
CA ASP A 80 4.68 25.89 2.02
C ASP A 80 3.74 25.28 0.94
N GLU A 81 2.94 26.11 0.28
CA GLU A 81 2.02 25.68 -0.78
C GLU A 81 2.76 25.19 -2.03
N LEU A 82 3.97 25.66 -2.29
CA LEU A 82 4.73 25.27 -3.49
C LEU A 82 5.16 23.82 -3.38
N GLY A 83 5.73 23.42 -2.25
CA GLY A 83 6.08 22.02 -2.01
C GLY A 83 4.84 21.14 -1.89
N THR A 84 3.74 21.65 -1.32
CA THR A 84 2.46 20.95 -1.29
C THR A 84 1.93 20.66 -2.70
N LEU A 85 2.00 21.60 -3.62
CA LEU A 85 1.59 21.39 -5.01
C LEU A 85 2.47 20.37 -5.73
N GLN A 86 3.80 20.45 -5.52
CA GLN A 86 4.75 19.56 -6.19
C GLN A 86 4.60 18.09 -5.75
N VAL A 87 4.19 17.82 -4.53
CA VAL A 87 4.05 16.47 -3.99
C VAL A 87 2.78 15.75 -4.46
N GLY A 88 1.83 16.43 -5.11
CA GLY A 88 0.47 15.97 -5.37
C GLY A 88 0.36 14.57 -5.98
N GLY A 89 1.07 14.30 -7.08
CA GLY A 89 1.03 13.00 -7.74
C GLY A 89 1.60 11.86 -6.87
N ALA A 90 2.69 12.13 -6.14
CA ALA A 90 3.29 11.16 -5.25
C ALA A 90 2.41 10.91 -4.00
N MET A 91 1.67 11.93 -3.53
CA MET A 91 0.69 11.78 -2.47
C MET A 91 -0.48 10.88 -2.89
N GLN A 92 -0.98 11.05 -4.12
CA GLN A 92 -2.02 10.18 -4.68
C GLN A 92 -1.55 8.73 -4.77
N ASN A 93 -0.30 8.49 -5.14
CA ASN A 93 0.28 7.14 -5.14
C ASN A 93 0.33 6.53 -3.73
N ALA A 94 0.65 7.33 -2.70
CA ALA A 94 0.64 6.85 -1.32
C ALA A 94 -0.79 6.52 -0.84
N GLN A 95 -1.78 7.32 -1.23
CA GLN A 95 -3.18 7.03 -0.95
C GLN A 95 -3.62 5.71 -1.60
N TRP A 96 -3.33 5.53 -2.88
CA TRP A 96 -3.68 4.30 -3.60
C TRP A 96 -2.91 3.08 -3.09
N GLY A 97 -1.66 3.28 -2.67
CA GLY A 97 -0.84 2.23 -2.06
C GLY A 97 -1.25 1.87 -0.62
N ARG A 98 -2.22 2.58 -0.02
CA ARG A 98 -2.59 2.46 1.40
C ARG A 98 -1.37 2.64 2.31
N VAL A 99 -0.52 3.62 1.99
CA VAL A 99 0.72 3.88 2.70
C VAL A 99 0.55 5.06 3.66
N PRO A 100 0.74 4.84 4.98
CA PRO A 100 0.63 5.89 5.98
C PRO A 100 1.89 6.76 5.98
N VAL A 101 1.79 7.95 5.42
CA VAL A 101 2.82 8.98 5.46
C VAL A 101 2.22 10.25 6.04
N ILE A 102 2.95 10.94 6.89
CA ILE A 102 2.56 12.27 7.37
C ILE A 102 3.33 13.30 6.56
N LEU A 103 2.61 14.07 5.75
CA LEU A 103 3.16 15.23 5.07
C LEU A 103 3.01 16.44 5.96
N TRP A 104 4.13 17.11 6.23
CA TRP A 104 4.24 18.27 7.07
C TRP A 104 4.73 19.47 6.25
N ALA A 105 3.88 20.46 6.02
CA ALA A 105 4.18 21.64 5.21
C ALA A 105 4.05 22.93 6.04
N GLY A 106 4.96 23.86 5.85
CA GLY A 106 4.88 25.16 6.50
C GLY A 106 3.83 26.08 5.88
N GLU A 107 3.51 27.13 6.61
CA GLU A 107 2.75 28.28 6.11
C GLU A 107 3.49 29.55 6.45
N MET A 108 3.29 30.58 5.64
CA MET A 108 3.90 31.89 5.87
C MET A 108 3.44 32.48 7.22
N PRO A 109 4.33 33.18 7.93
CA PRO A 109 3.94 33.84 9.19
C PRO A 109 2.90 34.93 8.93
N PRO A 110 2.05 35.27 9.93
CA PRO A 110 0.89 36.16 9.78
C PRO A 110 1.23 37.53 9.16
N TYR A 111 2.40 38.07 9.49
CA TYR A 111 2.84 39.37 8.96
C TYR A 111 3.18 39.36 7.45
N GLN A 112 3.43 38.19 6.88
CA GLN A 112 3.66 38.00 5.44
C GLN A 112 2.39 37.61 4.69
N ARG A 113 1.35 37.15 5.37
CA ARG A 113 0.05 36.78 4.78
C ARG A 113 -0.71 37.94 4.17
N VAL A 114 -0.36 39.16 4.53
CA VAL A 114 -0.89 40.37 3.87
C VAL A 114 -0.47 40.43 2.40
N ASN A 115 0.57 39.69 2.05
CA ASN A 115 1.08 39.58 0.70
C ASN A 115 0.61 38.27 0.07
N TRP A 116 -0.60 38.25 -0.47
CA TRP A 116 -1.31 37.11 -1.07
C TRP A 116 -0.54 36.29 -2.12
N LEU A 117 0.71 36.64 -2.42
CA LEU A 117 1.55 36.01 -3.44
C LEU A 117 1.95 34.56 -3.13
N LYS A 118 1.81 34.11 -1.89
CA LYS A 118 2.34 32.81 -1.45
C LYS A 118 1.42 32.00 -0.53
N GLU A 119 0.17 32.33 -0.38
CA GLU A 119 -0.69 31.60 0.54
C GLU A 119 -2.12 31.49 0.02
N PRO A 120 -2.59 30.28 -0.31
CA PRO A 120 -3.99 30.02 -0.55
C PRO A 120 -4.77 30.16 0.77
N PHE A 121 -6.06 30.49 0.67
CA PHE A 121 -6.93 30.60 1.86
C PHE A 121 -6.99 29.31 2.68
N ASP A 122 -6.83 28.17 2.02
CA ASP A 122 -6.89 26.84 2.60
C ASP A 122 -5.87 25.92 1.89
N GLN A 123 -4.65 25.89 2.40
CA GLN A 123 -3.58 25.06 1.84
C GLN A 123 -3.90 23.57 1.91
N GLY A 124 -4.63 23.12 2.96
CA GLY A 124 -5.09 21.74 3.10
C GLY A 124 -5.99 21.28 1.96
N SER A 125 -6.74 22.22 1.33
CA SER A 125 -7.63 21.90 0.21
C SER A 125 -6.89 21.34 -1.01
N ILE A 126 -5.60 21.65 -1.17
CA ILE A 126 -4.75 21.11 -2.24
C ILE A 126 -4.63 19.59 -2.12
N MET A 127 -4.54 19.07 -0.90
CA MET A 127 -4.31 17.65 -0.61
C MET A 127 -5.56 16.89 -0.17
N ARG A 128 -6.65 17.56 0.14
CA ARG A 128 -7.86 16.98 0.77
C ARG A 128 -8.40 15.74 0.08
N ASN A 129 -8.33 15.67 -1.24
CA ASN A 129 -8.79 14.50 -2.00
C ASN A 129 -7.77 13.35 -2.04
N CYS A 130 -6.56 13.57 -1.57
CA CYS A 130 -5.46 12.59 -1.62
C CYS A 130 -5.03 12.11 -0.23
N VAL A 131 -5.72 12.53 0.84
CA VAL A 131 -5.35 12.20 2.23
C VAL A 131 -6.55 11.73 3.04
N LYS A 132 -6.30 11.00 4.11
CA LYS A 132 -7.34 10.61 5.07
C LYS A 132 -7.79 11.77 5.95
N TRP A 133 -6.89 12.71 6.20
CA TRP A 133 -7.14 13.87 7.04
C TRP A 133 -6.17 14.99 6.68
N ASP A 134 -6.68 16.20 6.57
CA ASP A 134 -5.88 17.41 6.49
C ASP A 134 -6.19 18.30 7.71
N HIS A 135 -5.15 18.93 8.26
CA HIS A 135 -5.31 19.81 9.41
C HIS A 135 -4.29 20.94 9.39
N LYS A 136 -4.76 22.13 9.71
CA LYS A 136 -3.93 23.31 9.95
C LYS A 136 -3.77 23.53 11.43
N LEU A 137 -2.54 23.52 11.96
CA LEU A 137 -2.29 23.78 13.36
C LEU A 137 -2.71 25.20 13.75
N GLY A 138 -3.57 25.30 14.75
CA GLY A 138 -3.96 26.56 15.38
C GLY A 138 -3.01 26.98 16.51
N SER A 139 -2.95 28.27 16.81
CA SER A 139 -2.09 28.81 17.88
C SER A 139 -2.41 28.30 19.29
N ASN A 140 -3.60 27.76 19.51
CA ASN A 140 -4.04 27.21 20.80
C ASN A 140 -3.99 25.68 20.85
N GLU A 141 -3.49 25.03 19.81
CA GLU A 141 -3.43 23.59 19.75
C GLU A 141 -2.09 23.05 20.23
N ASN A 142 -2.14 21.90 20.87
CA ASN A 142 -0.95 21.20 21.29
C ASN A 142 -0.39 20.37 20.13
N ILE A 143 0.83 20.69 19.70
CA ILE A 143 1.53 19.93 18.63
C ILE A 143 1.56 18.43 18.92
N HIS A 144 1.75 18.05 20.20
CA HIS A 144 1.74 16.65 20.59
C HIS A 144 0.42 15.97 20.24
N ASP A 145 -0.72 16.55 20.59
CA ASP A 145 -2.03 15.94 20.41
C ASP A 145 -2.39 15.85 18.92
N VAL A 146 -2.08 16.88 18.15
CA VAL A 146 -2.31 16.91 16.68
C VAL A 146 -1.47 15.85 15.98
N LEU A 147 -0.18 15.72 16.31
CA LEU A 147 0.67 14.68 15.73
C LEU A 147 0.24 13.28 16.16
N GLN A 148 -0.15 13.07 17.41
CA GLN A 148 -0.71 11.78 17.86
C GLN A 148 -1.96 11.42 17.07
N GLN A 149 -2.83 12.39 16.80
CA GLN A 149 -4.00 12.18 15.96
C GLN A 149 -3.61 11.86 14.52
N ALA A 150 -2.60 12.54 13.97
CA ALA A 150 -2.09 12.29 12.62
C ALA A 150 -1.56 10.86 12.47
N PHE A 151 -0.73 10.39 13.40
CA PHE A 151 -0.24 9.01 13.41
C PHE A 151 -1.39 8.01 13.54
N ARG A 152 -2.30 8.23 14.47
CA ARG A 152 -3.48 7.37 14.67
C ARG A 152 -4.31 7.28 13.39
N THR A 153 -4.59 8.41 12.75
CA THR A 153 -5.38 8.45 11.53
C THR A 153 -4.66 7.77 10.36
N ALA A 154 -3.36 8.03 10.18
CA ALA A 154 -2.60 7.45 9.09
C ALA A 154 -2.49 5.92 9.18
N PHE A 155 -2.26 5.39 10.38
CA PHE A 155 -2.00 3.97 10.63
C PHE A 155 -3.24 3.13 10.95
N THR A 156 -4.40 3.75 11.20
CA THR A 156 -5.66 2.99 11.30
C THR A 156 -6.09 2.55 9.91
N GLU A 157 -6.40 1.26 9.78
CA GLU A 157 -6.85 0.70 8.51
C GLU A 157 -8.22 1.28 8.04
N PRO A 158 -8.44 1.48 6.75
CA PRO A 158 -7.44 1.39 5.69
C PRO A 158 -6.38 2.48 5.85
N CYS A 159 -5.10 2.08 5.89
CA CYS A 159 -4.00 3.03 6.06
C CYS A 159 -3.95 4.04 4.93
N GLY A 160 -3.35 5.20 5.19
CA GLY A 160 -3.20 6.21 4.15
C GLY A 160 -2.55 7.50 4.66
N PRO A 161 -2.16 8.39 3.75
CA PRO A 161 -1.44 9.60 4.10
C PRO A 161 -2.32 10.63 4.83
N VAL A 162 -1.64 11.49 5.59
CA VAL A 162 -2.22 12.64 6.31
C VAL A 162 -1.42 13.88 5.95
N TYR A 163 -2.10 15.00 5.84
CA TYR A 163 -1.50 16.30 5.57
C TYR A 163 -1.66 17.23 6.77
N LEU A 164 -0.55 17.84 7.20
CA LEU A 164 -0.55 18.86 8.25
C LEU A 164 0.13 20.13 7.72
N SER A 165 -0.53 21.27 7.88
CA SER A 165 0.11 22.56 7.69
C SER A 165 0.30 23.27 9.03
N TYR A 166 1.32 24.11 9.11
CA TYR A 166 1.64 24.80 10.35
C TYR A 166 2.13 26.22 10.08
N PRO A 167 1.62 27.20 10.82
CA PRO A 167 2.23 28.52 10.89
C PRO A 167 3.63 28.45 11.49
N TRP A 168 4.59 29.11 10.85
CA TRP A 168 6.00 29.08 11.28
C TRP A 168 6.21 29.46 12.75
N GLU A 169 5.47 30.46 13.23
CA GLU A 169 5.56 30.94 14.61
C GLU A 169 5.25 29.87 15.65
N ILE A 170 4.36 28.94 15.38
CA ILE A 170 4.03 27.84 16.32
C ILE A 170 5.25 27.00 16.66
N LEU A 171 6.16 26.81 15.71
CA LEU A 171 7.37 26.03 15.95
C LEU A 171 8.37 26.75 16.85
N THR A 172 8.30 28.08 16.96
CA THR A 172 9.20 28.90 17.80
C THR A 172 8.58 29.31 19.12
N GLU A 173 7.27 29.13 19.30
CA GLU A 173 6.59 29.39 20.56
C GLU A 173 7.04 28.42 21.66
N LYS A 174 7.02 28.92 22.90
CA LYS A 174 7.35 28.13 24.07
C LYS A 174 6.12 27.38 24.55
N VAL A 175 6.15 26.06 24.44
CA VAL A 175 5.11 25.15 24.90
C VAL A 175 5.55 24.40 26.15
N ASP A 176 4.59 23.91 26.91
CA ASP A 176 4.88 23.11 28.10
C ASP A 176 5.44 21.74 27.66
N LYS A 177 6.49 21.32 28.35
CA LYS A 177 7.13 20.05 28.06
C LYS A 177 6.23 18.89 28.43
N VAL A 178 5.80 18.14 27.46
CA VAL A 178 5.06 16.90 27.65
C VAL A 178 6.04 15.74 27.74
N THR A 179 5.91 14.94 28.81
CA THR A 179 6.67 13.69 28.91
C THR A 179 5.94 12.60 28.13
N ILE A 180 6.47 12.27 26.96
CA ILE A 180 5.95 11.16 26.16
C ILE A 180 6.71 9.91 26.60
N PRO A 181 6.03 8.86 27.06
CA PRO A 181 6.69 7.60 27.37
C PRO A 181 7.44 7.07 26.13
N PRO A 182 8.71 6.69 26.25
CA PRO A 182 9.53 6.26 25.12
C PRO A 182 9.00 5.02 24.38
N SER A 183 8.04 4.34 24.95
CA SER A 183 7.52 3.03 24.49
C SER A 183 6.02 3.02 24.21
N ALA A 184 5.40 4.18 24.06
CA ALA A 184 3.98 4.24 23.72
C ALA A 184 3.79 4.63 22.25
N PRO A 185 3.91 3.68 21.29
CA PRO A 185 3.42 3.92 19.95
C PRO A 185 1.93 4.26 20.05
N VAL A 186 1.47 5.11 19.15
CA VAL A 186 0.05 5.48 19.10
C VAL A 186 -0.79 4.21 19.01
N ALA A 187 -1.75 4.09 19.92
CA ALA A 187 -2.73 3.01 19.85
C ALA A 187 -3.55 3.16 18.57
N ILE A 188 -3.48 2.14 17.74
CA ILE A 188 -4.24 2.04 16.49
C ILE A 188 -5.53 1.28 16.79
N ALA A 189 -6.63 1.68 16.17
CA ALA A 189 -7.89 0.95 16.30
C ALA A 189 -7.74 -0.47 15.75
N SER A 190 -8.17 -1.47 16.53
CA SER A 190 -8.24 -2.85 16.05
C SER A 190 -9.38 -2.99 15.05
N THR A 191 -9.18 -3.82 14.05
CA THR A 191 -10.22 -4.20 13.11
C THR A 191 -11.14 -5.27 13.72
N ALA A 192 -12.41 -5.25 13.36
CA ALA A 192 -13.33 -6.31 13.75
C ALA A 192 -12.96 -7.62 13.02
N PRO A 193 -13.14 -8.79 13.67
CA PRO A 193 -13.01 -10.06 12.96
C PRO A 193 -14.10 -10.18 11.88
N ALA A 194 -13.83 -11.01 10.87
CA ALA A 194 -14.82 -11.32 9.86
C ALA A 194 -16.06 -11.99 10.48
N ASP A 195 -17.24 -11.66 9.97
CA ASP A 195 -18.50 -12.25 10.40
C ASP A 195 -18.58 -13.74 10.00
N ASP A 196 -18.89 -14.59 10.98
CA ASP A 196 -18.94 -16.03 10.80
C ASP A 196 -20.01 -16.46 9.76
N GLU A 197 -21.16 -15.79 9.69
CA GLU A 197 -22.21 -16.11 8.73
C GLU A 197 -21.74 -15.85 7.30
N SER A 198 -21.11 -14.71 7.08
CA SER A 198 -20.53 -14.33 5.78
C SER A 198 -19.39 -15.25 5.37
N LEU A 199 -18.51 -15.64 6.29
CA LEU A 199 -17.45 -16.62 6.02
C LEU A 199 -18.01 -18.01 5.66
N ASN A 200 -19.09 -18.42 6.33
CA ASN A 200 -19.75 -19.69 6.04
C ASN A 200 -20.38 -19.68 4.64
N LYS A 201 -21.09 -18.61 4.26
CA LYS A 201 -21.66 -18.45 2.91
C LYS A 201 -20.58 -18.42 1.83
N ALA A 202 -19.49 -17.66 2.06
CA ALA A 202 -18.34 -17.63 1.18
C ALA A 202 -17.70 -19.02 0.99
N THR A 203 -17.59 -19.77 2.09
CA THR A 203 -17.07 -21.15 2.06
C THR A 203 -17.93 -22.06 1.17
N GLU A 204 -19.24 -22.01 1.30
CA GLU A 204 -20.17 -22.81 0.48
C GLU A 204 -19.99 -22.51 -1.01
N MET A 205 -19.95 -21.24 -1.37
CA MET A 205 -19.74 -20.81 -2.77
C MET A 205 -18.39 -21.29 -3.32
N LEU A 206 -17.30 -21.17 -2.53
CA LEU A 206 -15.96 -21.55 -2.95
C LEU A 206 -15.78 -23.09 -3.08
N ILE A 207 -16.38 -23.87 -2.19
CA ILE A 207 -16.33 -25.35 -2.26
C ILE A 207 -17.10 -25.87 -3.47
N GLU A 208 -18.20 -25.21 -3.85
CA GLU A 208 -19.03 -25.60 -4.99
C GLU A 208 -18.49 -25.12 -6.33
N ALA A 209 -17.60 -24.14 -6.33
CA ALA A 209 -17.05 -23.56 -7.53
C ALA A 209 -16.34 -24.58 -8.42
N LYS A 210 -16.62 -24.49 -9.72
CA LYS A 210 -15.93 -25.29 -10.75
C LYS A 210 -14.63 -24.60 -11.18
N ASN A 211 -14.67 -23.27 -11.34
CA ASN A 211 -13.56 -22.44 -11.75
C ASN A 211 -13.38 -21.25 -10.80
N PRO A 212 -13.01 -21.47 -9.53
CA PRO A 212 -12.73 -20.39 -8.60
C PRO A 212 -11.50 -19.62 -9.04
N LEU A 213 -11.49 -18.29 -8.84
CA LEU A 213 -10.34 -17.42 -9.01
C LEU A 213 -10.16 -16.57 -7.76
N ILE A 214 -8.93 -16.47 -7.27
CA ILE A 214 -8.57 -15.51 -6.24
C ILE A 214 -7.89 -14.30 -6.90
N VAL A 215 -8.32 -13.09 -6.55
CA VAL A 215 -7.70 -11.83 -7.00
C VAL A 215 -7.23 -11.08 -5.76
N ALA A 216 -5.91 -10.90 -5.60
CA ALA A 216 -5.32 -10.33 -4.40
C ALA A 216 -4.50 -9.06 -4.72
N GLY A 217 -4.82 -7.94 -4.05
CA GLY A 217 -4.19 -6.63 -4.31
C GLY A 217 -3.18 -6.20 -3.25
N TYR A 218 -3.65 -5.91 -2.03
CA TYR A 218 -2.83 -5.34 -0.96
C TYR A 218 -2.58 -6.31 0.21
N SER A 219 -2.94 -7.57 0.10
CA SER A 219 -2.86 -8.55 1.20
C SER A 219 -1.42 -8.73 1.71
N SER A 220 -0.42 -8.62 0.83
CA SER A 220 0.99 -8.71 1.19
C SER A 220 1.56 -7.48 1.92
N ARG A 221 0.74 -6.46 2.23
CA ARG A 221 1.14 -5.43 3.21
C ARG A 221 1.47 -6.04 4.58
N TYR A 222 0.94 -7.21 4.81
CA TYR A 222 1.35 -8.11 5.89
C TYR A 222 2.08 -9.31 5.27
N PRO A 223 3.41 -9.40 5.36
CA PRO A 223 4.19 -10.47 4.72
C PRO A 223 3.71 -11.89 5.05
N GLU A 224 3.23 -12.11 6.27
CA GLU A 224 2.65 -13.38 6.71
C GLU A 224 1.37 -13.78 5.96
N SER A 225 0.62 -12.83 5.44
CA SER A 225 -0.59 -13.08 4.65
C SER A 225 -0.30 -13.79 3.33
N VAL A 226 0.92 -13.66 2.80
CA VAL A 226 1.33 -14.39 1.58
C VAL A 226 1.31 -15.89 1.81
N ALA A 227 1.86 -16.37 2.93
CA ALA A 227 1.83 -17.79 3.28
C ALA A 227 0.38 -18.30 3.47
N SER A 228 -0.46 -17.52 4.16
CA SER A 228 -1.87 -17.85 4.36
C SER A 228 -2.66 -17.88 3.04
N LEU A 229 -2.34 -16.98 2.11
CA LEU A 229 -2.96 -16.96 0.78
C LEU A 229 -2.52 -18.16 -0.06
N VAL A 230 -1.25 -18.56 0.02
CA VAL A 230 -0.75 -19.79 -0.63
C VAL A 230 -1.49 -21.01 -0.10
N GLU A 231 -1.64 -21.13 1.23
CA GLU A 231 -2.37 -22.22 1.85
C GLU A 231 -3.84 -22.26 1.39
N LEU A 232 -4.54 -21.12 1.38
CA LEU A 232 -5.91 -21.03 0.89
C LEU A 232 -6.02 -21.43 -0.59
N ALA A 233 -5.12 -20.92 -1.43
CA ALA A 233 -5.10 -21.25 -2.85
C ALA A 233 -4.87 -22.75 -3.09
N GLN A 234 -3.95 -23.37 -2.33
CA GLN A 234 -3.70 -24.81 -2.37
C GLN A 234 -4.90 -25.63 -1.89
N THR A 235 -5.53 -25.21 -0.81
CA THR A 235 -6.74 -25.87 -0.26
C THR A 235 -7.88 -25.89 -1.29
N LEU A 236 -8.11 -24.75 -1.96
CA LEU A 236 -9.12 -24.61 -3.00
C LEU A 236 -8.67 -25.13 -4.37
N CYS A 237 -7.37 -25.35 -4.57
CA CYS A 237 -6.75 -25.53 -5.89
C CYS A 237 -7.23 -24.45 -6.87
N ALA A 238 -7.19 -23.18 -6.43
CA ALA A 238 -7.65 -22.02 -7.16
C ALA A 238 -6.46 -21.21 -7.66
N PRO A 239 -6.45 -20.75 -8.92
CA PRO A 239 -5.42 -19.83 -9.40
C PRO A 239 -5.52 -18.49 -8.68
N VAL A 240 -4.39 -17.81 -8.56
CA VAL A 240 -4.28 -16.48 -7.91
C VAL A 240 -3.76 -15.46 -8.92
N LEU A 241 -4.53 -14.42 -9.13
CA LEU A 241 -4.17 -13.26 -9.92
C LEU A 241 -3.75 -12.15 -8.96
N SER A 242 -2.53 -11.64 -9.09
CA SER A 242 -1.99 -10.61 -8.20
C SER A 242 -2.23 -9.20 -8.75
N GLY A 243 -2.44 -8.24 -7.86
CA GLY A 243 -2.37 -6.82 -8.19
C GLY A 243 -0.93 -6.36 -8.44
N LEU A 244 -0.79 -5.16 -9.02
CA LEU A 244 0.50 -4.61 -9.46
C LEU A 244 1.38 -4.05 -8.32
N THR A 245 0.79 -3.68 -7.20
CA THR A 245 1.46 -2.85 -6.19
C THR A 245 2.43 -3.59 -5.30
N ARG A 246 2.19 -4.89 -5.11
CA ARG A 246 2.99 -5.75 -4.22
C ARG A 246 3.00 -7.20 -4.72
N MET A 247 4.00 -7.98 -4.30
CA MET A 247 4.03 -9.42 -4.54
C MET A 247 3.07 -10.12 -3.57
N ASN A 248 1.82 -10.33 -3.97
CA ASN A 248 0.82 -10.99 -3.15
C ASN A 248 0.91 -12.51 -3.17
N PHE A 249 1.49 -13.07 -4.22
CA PHE A 249 1.59 -14.51 -4.44
C PHE A 249 2.89 -14.85 -5.17
N PRO A 250 3.61 -15.93 -4.80
CA PRO A 250 4.85 -16.30 -5.46
C PRO A 250 4.66 -16.55 -6.96
N THR A 251 5.46 -15.90 -7.80
CA THR A 251 5.33 -15.99 -9.27
C THR A 251 5.64 -17.38 -9.83
N THR A 252 6.44 -18.18 -9.10
CA THR A 252 6.82 -19.54 -9.49
C THR A 252 5.84 -20.61 -9.00
N HIS A 253 4.85 -20.24 -8.20
CA HIS A 253 3.91 -21.22 -7.66
C HIS A 253 2.96 -21.74 -8.76
N PRO A 254 2.64 -23.04 -8.84
CA PRO A 254 1.77 -23.64 -9.86
C PRO A 254 0.39 -22.99 -10.03
N LEU A 255 -0.11 -22.37 -8.96
CA LEU A 255 -1.38 -21.65 -8.97
C LEU A 255 -1.24 -20.14 -9.27
N SER A 256 -0.06 -19.64 -9.62
CA SER A 256 0.09 -18.25 -10.04
C SER A 256 -0.54 -18.05 -11.42
N ALA A 257 -1.51 -17.14 -11.50
CA ALA A 257 -2.15 -16.72 -12.74
C ALA A 257 -1.54 -15.41 -13.32
N GLY A 258 -0.40 -14.98 -12.76
CA GLY A 258 0.28 -13.74 -13.14
C GLY A 258 -0.29 -12.51 -12.42
N ILE A 259 -0.20 -11.37 -13.08
CA ILE A 259 -0.69 -10.09 -12.55
C ILE A 259 -1.90 -9.59 -13.36
N GLU A 260 -2.81 -8.89 -12.68
CA GLU A 260 -3.86 -8.14 -13.36
C GLU A 260 -3.25 -6.93 -14.07
N GLN A 261 -3.50 -6.81 -15.37
CA GLN A 261 -3.03 -5.71 -16.19
C GLN A 261 -4.13 -4.68 -16.35
N ILE A 262 -3.97 -3.52 -15.73
CA ILE A 262 -4.89 -2.41 -15.90
C ILE A 262 -4.44 -1.59 -17.13
N GLY A 263 -5.30 -1.51 -18.15
CA GLY A 263 -5.15 -0.52 -19.24
C GLY A 263 -4.20 -0.88 -20.38
N GLY A 264 -3.66 -2.09 -20.46
CA GLY A 264 -2.70 -2.47 -21.51
C GLY A 264 -3.21 -3.43 -22.58
N SER A 265 -4.14 -4.29 -22.26
CA SER A 265 -4.70 -5.28 -23.18
C SER A 265 -6.21 -5.10 -23.31
N ARG A 266 -6.71 -4.96 -24.51
CA ARG A 266 -8.16 -4.98 -24.79
C ARG A 266 -8.76 -6.40 -24.73
N LYS A 267 -7.98 -7.38 -24.29
CA LYS A 267 -8.45 -8.76 -24.16
C LYS A 267 -8.72 -9.06 -22.68
N ALA A 268 -9.88 -9.67 -22.44
CA ALA A 268 -10.24 -10.22 -21.16
C ALA A 268 -9.13 -11.15 -20.64
N ASN A 269 -8.74 -10.99 -19.36
CA ASN A 269 -7.92 -11.99 -18.72
C ASN A 269 -8.69 -13.33 -18.71
N PRO A 270 -8.14 -14.40 -19.31
CA PRO A 270 -8.87 -15.66 -19.46
C PRO A 270 -9.31 -16.27 -18.13
N TYR A 271 -8.55 -16.07 -17.07
CA TYR A 271 -8.92 -16.57 -15.74
C TYR A 271 -10.15 -15.84 -15.20
N ILE A 272 -10.27 -14.52 -15.42
CA ILE A 272 -11.45 -13.72 -15.00
C ILE A 272 -12.66 -14.11 -15.86
N ALA A 273 -12.46 -14.27 -17.18
CA ALA A 273 -13.53 -14.61 -18.11
C ALA A 273 -14.14 -15.99 -17.82
N ASP A 274 -13.33 -16.94 -17.37
CA ASP A 274 -13.75 -18.31 -17.11
C ASP A 274 -14.23 -18.58 -15.69
N ALA A 275 -13.99 -17.65 -14.76
CA ALA A 275 -14.35 -17.81 -13.35
C ALA A 275 -15.86 -17.90 -13.15
N ASP A 276 -16.29 -18.82 -12.30
CA ASP A 276 -17.67 -18.91 -11.79
C ASP A 276 -17.80 -18.35 -10.37
N VAL A 277 -16.69 -18.31 -9.61
CA VAL A 277 -16.59 -17.62 -8.32
C VAL A 277 -15.28 -16.82 -8.28
N LEU A 278 -15.38 -15.52 -8.00
CA LEU A 278 -14.24 -14.65 -7.73
C LEU A 278 -14.16 -14.39 -6.23
N LEU A 279 -13.01 -14.70 -5.63
CA LEU A 279 -12.65 -14.25 -4.29
C LEU A 279 -11.69 -13.07 -4.43
N VAL A 280 -12.20 -11.86 -4.21
CA VAL A 280 -11.42 -10.62 -4.23
C VAL A 280 -10.94 -10.33 -2.82
N ILE A 281 -9.64 -10.13 -2.65
CA ILE A 281 -9.00 -9.88 -1.36
C ILE A 281 -8.17 -8.58 -1.44
N ASP A 282 -8.53 -7.59 -0.63
CA ASP A 282 -7.82 -6.31 -0.55
C ASP A 282 -7.53 -5.71 -1.94
N TYR A 283 -8.51 -5.62 -2.81
CA TYR A 283 -8.26 -5.12 -4.15
C TYR A 283 -9.38 -4.20 -4.66
N ASP A 284 -9.03 -2.95 -4.83
CA ASP A 284 -9.97 -1.90 -5.23
C ASP A 284 -10.52 -2.08 -6.64
N THR A 285 -9.71 -2.63 -7.56
CA THR A 285 -10.07 -2.76 -8.99
C THR A 285 -9.74 -4.15 -9.52
N PRO A 286 -10.49 -5.18 -9.10
CA PRO A 286 -10.17 -6.58 -9.44
C PRO A 286 -10.34 -6.91 -10.93
N TYR A 287 -11.02 -6.08 -11.69
CA TYR A 287 -11.20 -6.18 -13.14
C TYR A 287 -11.74 -4.87 -13.71
N VAL A 288 -11.50 -4.61 -15.00
CA VAL A 288 -12.05 -3.44 -15.70
C VAL A 288 -13.26 -3.88 -16.54
N PRO A 289 -14.45 -3.34 -16.31
CA PRO A 289 -15.67 -3.77 -16.99
C PRO A 289 -15.62 -3.76 -18.53
N ALA A 290 -14.86 -2.89 -19.14
CA ALA A 290 -14.76 -2.79 -20.59
C ALA A 290 -13.82 -3.84 -21.23
N GLU A 291 -12.99 -4.54 -20.42
CA GLU A 291 -11.87 -5.37 -20.90
C GLU A 291 -12.04 -6.87 -20.62
N GLY A 292 -13.11 -7.27 -20.00
CA GLY A 292 -13.41 -8.66 -19.69
C GLY A 292 -13.97 -8.83 -18.31
N PHE A 293 -15.21 -9.10 -18.29
CA PHE A 293 -15.97 -9.38 -17.10
C PHE A 293 -15.79 -10.81 -16.65
N PRO A 294 -15.94 -11.10 -15.34
CA PRO A 294 -16.45 -12.41 -15.00
C PRO A 294 -17.79 -12.63 -15.73
N ARG A 295 -18.16 -13.87 -15.96
CA ARG A 295 -19.47 -14.22 -16.53
C ARG A 295 -20.57 -13.51 -15.74
N PRO A 296 -21.69 -13.12 -16.37
CA PRO A 296 -22.79 -12.44 -15.67
C PRO A 296 -23.32 -13.22 -14.45
N GLU A 297 -23.27 -14.55 -14.52
CA GLU A 297 -23.69 -15.47 -13.46
C GLU A 297 -22.59 -15.75 -12.42
N ALA A 298 -21.36 -15.28 -12.65
CA ALA A 298 -20.28 -15.49 -11.70
C ALA A 298 -20.58 -14.81 -10.36
N LYS A 299 -20.25 -15.51 -9.29
CA LYS A 299 -20.41 -15.02 -7.92
C LYS A 299 -19.16 -14.29 -7.47
N ILE A 300 -19.34 -13.19 -6.77
CA ILE A 300 -18.24 -12.35 -6.27
C ILE A 300 -18.29 -12.29 -4.75
N ILE A 301 -17.19 -12.67 -4.11
CA ILE A 301 -16.93 -12.52 -2.68
C ILE A 301 -15.84 -11.47 -2.55
N HIS A 302 -16.09 -10.40 -1.79
CA HIS A 302 -15.10 -9.34 -1.59
C HIS A 302 -14.75 -9.22 -0.10
N ILE A 303 -13.50 -9.53 0.23
CA ILE A 303 -12.92 -9.38 1.56
C ILE A 303 -11.95 -8.19 1.52
N ASP A 304 -12.25 -7.15 2.25
CA ASP A 304 -11.41 -5.96 2.40
C ASP A 304 -11.75 -5.28 3.73
N ILE A 305 -10.86 -4.43 4.20
CA ILE A 305 -11.13 -3.56 5.35
C ILE A 305 -12.11 -2.42 4.99
N ASP A 306 -12.20 -2.05 3.73
CA ASP A 306 -13.16 -1.10 3.17
C ASP A 306 -13.72 -1.65 1.84
N PRO A 307 -14.54 -2.72 1.88
CA PRO A 307 -15.00 -3.39 0.66
C PRO A 307 -15.96 -2.54 -0.17
N LEU A 308 -16.53 -1.48 0.42
CA LEU A 308 -17.41 -0.54 -0.26
C LEU A 308 -16.67 0.65 -0.87
N THR A 309 -15.37 0.79 -0.58
CA THR A 309 -14.52 1.90 -1.07
C THR A 309 -15.13 3.27 -0.82
N GLN A 310 -15.57 3.51 0.43
CA GLN A 310 -16.39 4.66 0.83
C GLN A 310 -15.76 6.04 0.51
N GLY A 311 -14.44 6.11 0.47
CA GLY A 311 -13.71 7.34 0.14
C GLY A 311 -13.59 7.63 -1.37
N ARG A 312 -14.20 6.84 -2.26
CA ARG A 312 -14.03 6.96 -3.71
C ARG A 312 -15.32 7.35 -4.42
N PRO A 313 -15.26 8.25 -5.44
CA PRO A 313 -16.44 8.62 -6.18
C PRO A 313 -16.90 7.45 -7.05
N LEU A 314 -18.15 7.06 -6.91
CA LEU A 314 -18.90 6.14 -7.76
C LEU A 314 -18.10 4.94 -8.29
N TRP A 315 -17.56 4.11 -7.41
CA TRP A 315 -16.87 2.90 -7.78
C TRP A 315 -17.67 1.68 -7.36
N HIS A 316 -18.87 1.53 -7.94
CA HIS A 316 -19.75 0.45 -7.54
C HIS A 316 -19.47 -0.80 -8.37
N ARG A 317 -18.87 -1.80 -7.73
CA ARG A 317 -18.92 -3.18 -8.20
C ARG A 317 -19.75 -3.96 -7.21
N GLY A 318 -20.80 -4.54 -7.71
CA GLY A 318 -21.61 -5.45 -6.90
C GLY A 318 -20.77 -6.67 -6.51
N ALA A 319 -20.95 -7.13 -5.28
CA ALA A 319 -20.54 -8.46 -4.87
C ALA A 319 -21.74 -9.17 -4.27
N ASP A 320 -21.77 -10.51 -4.36
CA ASP A 320 -22.79 -11.32 -3.71
C ASP A 320 -22.59 -11.34 -2.19
N ILE A 321 -21.30 -11.24 -1.75
CA ILE A 321 -20.93 -11.14 -0.34
C ILE A 321 -19.82 -10.11 -0.18
N PHE A 322 -20.05 -9.12 0.69
CA PHE A 322 -19.04 -8.20 1.20
C PHE A 322 -18.66 -8.62 2.62
N ILE A 323 -17.36 -8.78 2.88
CA ILE A 323 -16.80 -9.11 4.19
C ILE A 323 -15.85 -7.99 4.57
N GLU A 324 -16.28 -7.12 5.49
CA GLU A 324 -15.44 -6.08 6.06
C GLU A 324 -14.55 -6.71 7.13
N ALA A 325 -13.31 -6.98 6.79
CA ALA A 325 -12.35 -7.59 7.69
C ALA A 325 -10.91 -7.40 7.22
N ASN A 326 -9.96 -7.46 8.15
CA ASN A 326 -8.55 -7.53 7.82
C ASN A 326 -8.22 -8.89 7.20
N SER A 327 -7.65 -8.89 6.01
CA SER A 327 -7.27 -10.11 5.27
C SER A 327 -6.28 -11.00 6.03
N ARG A 328 -5.42 -10.41 6.87
CA ARG A 328 -4.50 -11.11 7.75
C ARG A 328 -5.21 -12.14 8.65
N GLU A 329 -6.42 -11.80 9.09
CA GLU A 329 -7.23 -12.65 9.96
C GLU A 329 -8.28 -13.44 9.17
N ALA A 330 -8.88 -12.80 8.16
CA ALA A 330 -9.95 -13.39 7.37
C ALA A 330 -9.48 -14.57 6.50
N ILE A 331 -8.28 -14.50 5.89
CA ILE A 331 -7.75 -15.59 5.05
C ILE A 331 -7.56 -16.89 5.85
N PRO A 332 -6.86 -16.90 7.01
CA PRO A 332 -6.75 -18.11 7.83
C PRO A 332 -8.09 -18.62 8.35
N ALA A 333 -9.00 -17.73 8.76
CA ALA A 333 -10.32 -18.11 9.25
C ALA A 333 -11.14 -18.80 8.15
N LEU A 334 -11.17 -18.25 6.95
CA LEU A 334 -11.83 -18.82 5.78
C LEU A 334 -11.23 -20.20 5.43
N ASN A 335 -9.90 -20.31 5.37
CA ASN A 335 -9.22 -21.56 5.08
C ASN A 335 -9.56 -22.66 6.10
N LYS A 336 -9.60 -22.30 7.37
CA LYS A 336 -9.98 -23.24 8.45
C LYS A 336 -11.40 -23.80 8.25
N ILE A 337 -12.39 -22.96 7.92
CA ILE A 337 -13.77 -23.39 7.69
C ILE A 337 -13.84 -24.29 6.45
N ILE A 338 -13.14 -23.92 5.36
CA ILE A 338 -13.08 -24.71 4.14
C ILE A 338 -12.53 -26.11 4.44
N CYS A 339 -11.38 -26.21 5.13
CA CYS A 339 -10.76 -27.49 5.49
C CYS A 339 -11.70 -28.41 6.30
N GLN A 340 -12.53 -27.83 7.18
CA GLN A 340 -13.49 -28.59 8.00
C GLN A 340 -14.67 -29.14 7.19
N ARG A 341 -14.99 -28.54 6.03
CA ARG A 341 -16.15 -28.90 5.21
C ARG A 341 -15.81 -29.68 3.94
N LEU A 342 -14.51 -29.80 3.62
CA LEU A 342 -14.08 -30.52 2.42
C LEU A 342 -14.24 -32.03 2.61
N THR A 343 -15.02 -32.64 1.69
CA THR A 343 -15.18 -34.10 1.62
C THR A 343 -14.06 -34.74 0.78
N PRO A 344 -13.80 -36.06 0.95
CA PRO A 344 -12.81 -36.76 0.11
C PRO A 344 -13.08 -36.64 -1.39
N GLU A 345 -14.37 -36.66 -1.78
CA GLU A 345 -14.79 -36.54 -3.18
C GLU A 345 -14.46 -35.14 -3.74
N ARG A 346 -14.63 -34.06 -2.94
CA ARG A 346 -14.27 -32.70 -3.32
C ARG A 346 -12.75 -32.57 -3.43
N TRP A 347 -12.00 -33.13 -2.49
CA TRP A 347 -10.54 -33.18 -2.54
C TRP A 347 -10.01 -33.86 -3.81
N ALA A 348 -10.66 -34.95 -4.27
CA ALA A 348 -10.26 -35.61 -5.51
C ALA A 348 -10.41 -34.68 -6.73
N LYS A 349 -11.55 -33.97 -6.85
CA LYS A 349 -11.79 -33.00 -7.93
C LYS A 349 -10.81 -31.81 -7.88
N PHE A 350 -10.49 -31.32 -6.69
CA PHE A 350 -9.55 -30.22 -6.53
C PHE A 350 -8.13 -30.61 -6.95
N ARG A 351 -7.69 -31.83 -6.64
CA ARG A 351 -6.39 -32.35 -7.09
C ARG A 351 -6.30 -32.51 -8.61
N GLU A 352 -7.37 -32.92 -9.26
CA GLU A 352 -7.41 -32.96 -10.71
C GLU A 352 -7.26 -31.57 -11.31
N ARG A 353 -8.01 -30.59 -10.81
CA ARG A 353 -7.86 -29.17 -11.21
C ARG A 353 -6.45 -28.65 -10.96
N PHE A 354 -5.84 -28.96 -9.81
CA PHE A 354 -4.47 -28.57 -9.51
C PHE A 354 -3.49 -29.08 -10.57
N SER A 355 -3.55 -30.36 -10.93
CA SER A 355 -2.67 -30.93 -11.95
C SER A 355 -2.80 -30.28 -13.32
N GLN A 356 -4.03 -29.88 -13.69
CA GLN A 356 -4.27 -29.15 -14.94
C GLN A 356 -3.65 -27.74 -14.91
N LEU A 357 -3.84 -27.01 -13.78
CA LEU A 357 -3.27 -25.67 -13.59
C LEU A 357 -1.74 -25.70 -13.53
N GLU A 358 -1.17 -26.68 -12.82
CA GLU A 358 0.28 -26.89 -12.75
C GLU A 358 0.89 -27.11 -14.14
N SER A 359 0.28 -28.02 -14.92
CA SER A 359 0.74 -28.29 -16.30
C SER A 359 0.65 -27.07 -17.19
N LYS A 360 -0.45 -26.27 -17.07
CA LYS A 360 -0.63 -25.03 -17.79
C LYS A 360 0.42 -24.00 -17.40
N HIS A 361 0.59 -23.77 -16.10
CA HIS A 361 1.57 -22.82 -15.58
C HIS A 361 3.00 -23.16 -16.02
N GLN A 362 3.39 -24.43 -15.93
CA GLN A 362 4.72 -24.88 -16.37
C GLN A 362 4.94 -24.63 -17.87
N LYS A 363 3.91 -24.85 -18.68
CA LYS A 363 3.98 -24.58 -20.13
C LYS A 363 4.16 -23.08 -20.37
N GLU A 364 3.32 -22.23 -19.76
CA GLU A 364 3.40 -20.78 -19.89
C GLU A 364 4.77 -20.25 -19.46
N ARG A 365 5.30 -20.70 -18.34
CA ARG A 365 6.64 -20.32 -17.89
C ARG A 365 7.73 -20.71 -18.87
N ASN A 366 7.68 -21.93 -19.42
CA ASN A 366 8.65 -22.36 -20.42
C ASN A 366 8.59 -21.48 -21.69
N GLU A 367 7.38 -21.09 -22.11
CA GLU A 367 7.17 -20.18 -23.25
C GLU A 367 7.73 -18.78 -22.97
N TRP A 368 7.49 -18.21 -21.77
CA TRP A 368 8.04 -16.92 -21.36
C TRP A 368 9.58 -16.92 -21.32
N HIS A 369 10.18 -17.93 -20.69
CA HIS A 369 11.64 -18.05 -20.62
C HIS A 369 12.26 -18.22 -22.04
N ALA A 370 11.61 -18.98 -22.90
CA ALA A 370 12.05 -19.12 -24.29
C ALA A 370 11.92 -17.81 -25.06
N LEU A 371 10.85 -17.04 -24.87
CA LEU A 371 10.66 -15.73 -25.47
C LEU A 371 11.79 -14.78 -25.06
N GLY A 372 12.10 -14.70 -23.76
CA GLY A 372 13.21 -13.90 -23.25
C GLY A 372 14.54 -14.29 -23.88
N ALA A 373 14.90 -15.58 -23.83
CA ALA A 373 16.16 -16.08 -24.37
C ALA A 373 16.32 -15.85 -25.88
N ASN A 374 15.26 -16.05 -26.65
CA ASN A 374 15.27 -15.92 -28.14
C ASN A 374 15.29 -14.46 -28.60
N SER A 375 14.98 -13.50 -27.69
CA SER A 375 14.94 -12.07 -28.03
C SER A 375 16.30 -11.37 -27.88
N SER A 376 17.38 -12.09 -27.63
CA SER A 376 18.72 -11.56 -27.33
C SER A 376 19.35 -10.70 -28.42
N ASN A 377 18.98 -10.90 -29.69
CA ASN A 377 19.52 -10.18 -30.82
C ASN A 377 18.64 -9.02 -31.31
N GLN A 378 17.53 -8.74 -30.65
CA GLN A 378 16.63 -7.66 -31.05
C GLN A 378 17.24 -6.27 -30.82
N LYS A 379 16.96 -5.35 -31.74
CA LYS A 379 17.35 -3.94 -31.67
C LYS A 379 16.13 -3.06 -31.99
N PRO A 380 15.70 -2.15 -31.10
CA PRO A 380 16.20 -1.93 -29.75
C PRO A 380 16.08 -3.18 -28.86
N ILE A 381 16.74 -3.16 -27.69
CA ILE A 381 16.71 -4.27 -26.73
C ILE A 381 15.27 -4.61 -26.35
N SER A 382 14.91 -5.89 -26.47
CA SER A 382 13.60 -6.38 -26.07
C SER A 382 13.42 -6.27 -24.55
N PRO A 383 12.25 -5.82 -24.05
CA PRO A 383 11.93 -5.87 -22.61
C PRO A 383 12.07 -7.27 -22.00
N ASP A 384 11.64 -8.29 -22.72
CA ASP A 384 11.72 -9.69 -22.27
C ASP A 384 13.17 -10.16 -22.10
N TRP A 385 14.05 -9.80 -23.06
CA TRP A 385 15.47 -10.09 -22.93
C TRP A 385 16.11 -9.35 -21.77
N LEU A 386 15.79 -8.05 -21.60
CA LEU A 386 16.29 -7.27 -20.49
C LEU A 386 15.88 -7.88 -19.14
N CYS A 387 14.62 -8.18 -18.95
CA CYS A 387 14.09 -8.80 -17.75
C CYS A 387 14.66 -10.22 -17.52
N HIS A 388 14.82 -11.00 -18.58
CA HIS A 388 15.50 -12.30 -18.53
C HIS A 388 16.96 -12.18 -18.03
N CYS A 389 17.69 -11.17 -18.47
CA CYS A 389 19.04 -10.90 -17.97
C CYS A 389 19.04 -10.42 -16.52
N ILE A 390 18.10 -9.56 -16.13
CA ILE A 390 17.93 -9.11 -14.76
C ILE A 390 17.68 -10.32 -13.84
N ASN A 391 16.80 -11.23 -14.22
CA ASN A 391 16.51 -12.43 -13.41
C ASN A 391 17.73 -13.31 -13.12
N LYS A 392 18.76 -13.26 -13.98
CA LYS A 392 20.01 -14.02 -13.78
C LYS A 392 20.95 -13.41 -12.76
N VAL A 393 20.77 -12.14 -12.41
CA VAL A 393 21.68 -11.40 -11.52
C VAL A 393 21.05 -11.00 -10.20
N VAL A 394 19.72 -11.02 -10.11
CA VAL A 394 18.98 -10.78 -8.86
C VAL A 394 18.91 -12.04 -8.01
N ASP A 395 18.86 -11.86 -6.71
CA ASP A 395 18.65 -12.92 -5.73
C ASP A 395 17.28 -12.77 -5.03
N GLU A 396 17.00 -13.64 -4.09
CA GLU A 396 15.74 -13.62 -3.35
C GLU A 396 15.55 -12.39 -2.44
N ASP A 397 16.64 -11.73 -2.06
CA ASP A 397 16.64 -10.53 -1.21
C ASP A 397 16.62 -9.22 -2.02
N THR A 398 16.71 -9.32 -3.34
CA THR A 398 16.66 -8.14 -4.22
C THR A 398 15.24 -7.59 -4.32
N ILE A 399 15.07 -6.29 -4.06
CA ILE A 399 13.81 -5.58 -4.24
C ILE A 399 13.69 -5.13 -5.70
N ILE A 400 12.60 -5.49 -6.37
CA ILE A 400 12.28 -5.05 -7.73
C ILE A 400 11.32 -3.87 -7.66
N VAL A 401 11.81 -2.68 -8.00
CA VAL A 401 10.98 -1.49 -8.16
C VAL A 401 10.53 -1.42 -9.63
N ASN A 402 9.27 -1.77 -9.87
CA ASN A 402 8.69 -1.76 -11.21
C ASN A 402 7.93 -0.46 -11.46
N HIS A 403 8.45 0.36 -12.37
CA HIS A 403 7.78 1.58 -12.85
C HIS A 403 7.47 1.46 -14.36
N THR A 404 7.22 0.24 -14.84
CA THR A 404 6.81 0.02 -16.23
C THR A 404 5.28 -0.06 -16.31
N LEU A 405 4.68 0.59 -17.28
CA LEU A 405 3.24 0.50 -17.53
C LEU A 405 2.95 -0.58 -18.57
N SER A 406 3.37 -0.36 -19.81
CA SER A 406 3.11 -1.25 -20.95
C SER A 406 3.99 -2.52 -20.96
N GLN A 407 5.04 -2.55 -20.16
CA GLN A 407 6.00 -3.67 -20.09
C GLN A 407 5.96 -4.40 -18.74
N SER A 408 4.95 -4.18 -17.93
CA SER A 408 4.79 -4.84 -16.63
C SER A 408 4.68 -6.37 -16.76
N ALA A 409 4.11 -6.87 -17.85
CA ALA A 409 4.06 -8.28 -18.16
C ALA A 409 5.47 -8.89 -18.27
N SER A 410 6.37 -8.27 -19.05
CA SER A 410 7.75 -8.77 -19.19
C SER A 410 8.48 -8.85 -17.85
N VAL A 411 8.25 -7.89 -16.94
CA VAL A 411 8.81 -7.94 -15.58
C VAL A 411 8.31 -9.17 -14.82
N THR A 412 6.98 -9.38 -14.82
CA THR A 412 6.35 -10.47 -14.04
C THR A 412 6.63 -11.85 -14.62
N GLU A 413 6.68 -11.96 -15.95
CA GLU A 413 6.89 -13.22 -16.68
C GLU A 413 8.34 -13.68 -16.63
N GLN A 414 9.30 -12.74 -16.63
CA GLN A 414 10.73 -13.06 -16.72
C GLN A 414 11.45 -13.01 -15.37
N ILE A 415 10.97 -12.21 -14.39
CA ILE A 415 11.64 -12.08 -13.10
C ILE A 415 10.88 -12.86 -12.03
N GLU A 416 11.56 -13.86 -11.49
CA GLU A 416 10.98 -14.75 -10.46
C GLU A 416 11.02 -14.10 -9.08
N ARG A 417 9.86 -14.11 -8.39
CA ARG A 417 9.75 -13.62 -7.01
C ARG A 417 9.00 -14.62 -6.16
N THR A 418 9.61 -14.99 -5.04
CA THR A 418 9.07 -16.00 -4.12
C THR A 418 8.95 -15.50 -2.68
N LYS A 419 9.70 -14.49 -2.31
CA LYS A 419 9.66 -13.84 -0.99
C LYS A 419 8.71 -12.65 -1.00
N PRO A 420 7.85 -12.48 0.01
CA PRO A 420 7.10 -11.24 0.23
C PRO A 420 8.05 -10.09 0.59
N GLY A 421 7.73 -8.88 0.09
CA GLY A 421 8.53 -7.69 0.37
C GLY A 421 8.28 -6.56 -0.62
#